data_c6078ed2084cdc1d6ee353eb0ff2286e
#
_entry.id   c6078ed2084cdc1d6ee353eb0ff2286e
#
_cell.length_a   1.000
_cell.length_b   1.000
_cell.length_c   1.000
_cell.angle_alpha   90.00
_cell.angle_beta   90.00
_cell.angle_gamma   90.00
#
_symmetry.space_group_name_H-M   'P 1'
#
loop_
_entity.id
_entity.type
_entity.pdbx_description
1 polymer ?
#
loop_
_entity_poly.entity_id
_entity_poly.type
_entity_poly.pdbx_seq_one_letter_code
_entity_poly.pdbx_strand_id
1 'polypeptide(L)'
;QDTLLDIGRRYNVGYEELKLANPGVDPWIPGDGTLIVIPSRYVLPDAPRTGIVLNLAEMRLYYFPDPLDAPRRRVITHPVSVGQVGWSTPLGTTKIIAKVENPAWYPPASIRAEAEADGNPLPMMVPAGPDNPLGTHALAFEKKGYLIHGTNKPYGLGMRVSHGCVRMYPEDIVSLYQSVPVNTPVHVVNQPVKTGWRDGVVY
;
A
#
# COMPACT_ATOMS: atom_id res chain seq x y z
N GLN A 1 12.11 3.07 -22.72
CA GLN A 1 11.97 4.36 -22.07
C GLN A 1 11.13 4.16 -20.83
N ASP A 2 11.68 4.38 -19.61
CA ASP A 2 10.98 4.14 -18.36
C ASP A 2 10.00 5.30 -18.06
N THR A 3 8.80 4.97 -17.58
CA THR A 3 7.86 5.93 -16.99
C THR A 3 8.19 6.15 -15.51
N LEU A 4 7.62 7.19 -14.87
CA LEU A 4 7.75 7.33 -13.42
C LEU A 4 7.13 6.15 -12.66
N LEU A 5 6.16 5.44 -13.24
CA LEU A 5 5.58 4.22 -12.66
C LEU A 5 6.59 3.06 -12.64
N ASP A 6 7.34 2.87 -13.73
CA ASP A 6 8.39 1.85 -13.82
C ASP A 6 9.52 2.15 -12.84
N ILE A 7 9.94 3.42 -12.76
CA ILE A 7 10.95 3.90 -11.82
C ILE A 7 10.46 3.71 -10.38
N GLY A 8 9.22 4.11 -10.08
CA GLY A 8 8.63 3.94 -8.75
C GLY A 8 8.65 2.49 -8.29
N ARG A 9 8.23 1.55 -9.12
CA ARG A 9 8.27 0.12 -8.81
C ARG A 9 9.71 -0.38 -8.58
N ARG A 10 10.64 0.02 -9.45
CA ARG A 10 12.07 -0.37 -9.34
C ARG A 10 12.71 0.07 -8.02
N TYR A 11 12.35 1.25 -7.53
CA TYR A 11 12.92 1.85 -6.32
C TYR A 11 12.02 1.79 -5.09
N ASN A 12 10.91 1.06 -5.16
CA ASN A 12 9.95 0.90 -4.07
C ASN A 12 9.39 2.25 -3.55
N VAL A 13 9.01 3.11 -4.49
CA VAL A 13 8.42 4.43 -4.26
C VAL A 13 7.07 4.50 -4.94
N GLY A 14 6.08 5.09 -4.27
CA GLY A 14 4.74 5.27 -4.83
C GLY A 14 4.71 6.35 -5.92
N TYR A 15 3.72 6.26 -6.82
CA TYR A 15 3.57 7.21 -7.92
C TYR A 15 3.46 8.66 -7.45
N GLU A 16 2.58 8.96 -6.48
CA GLU A 16 2.41 10.32 -5.98
C GLU A 16 3.66 10.83 -5.25
N GLU A 17 4.36 9.98 -4.50
CA GLU A 17 5.63 10.34 -3.87
C GLU A 17 6.67 10.75 -4.91
N LEU A 18 6.79 9.96 -5.97
CA LEU A 18 7.78 10.22 -7.01
C LEU A 18 7.43 11.48 -7.82
N LYS A 19 6.15 11.68 -8.12
CA LYS A 19 5.65 12.86 -8.81
C LYS A 19 5.86 14.15 -7.99
N LEU A 20 5.60 14.12 -6.68
CA LEU A 20 5.85 15.23 -5.77
C LEU A 20 7.34 15.59 -5.66
N ALA A 21 8.22 14.60 -5.70
CA ALA A 21 9.67 14.81 -5.67
C ALA A 21 10.24 15.34 -7.00
N ASN A 22 9.47 15.26 -8.09
CA ASN A 22 9.89 15.63 -9.44
C ASN A 22 8.85 16.55 -10.12
N PRO A 23 8.60 17.75 -9.58
CA PRO A 23 7.64 18.67 -10.16
C PRO A 23 8.08 19.07 -11.58
N GLY A 24 7.12 19.05 -12.52
CA GLY A 24 7.39 19.42 -13.92
C GLY A 24 7.93 18.29 -14.81
N VAL A 25 8.23 17.11 -14.26
CA VAL A 25 8.57 15.93 -15.05
C VAL A 25 7.30 15.25 -15.53
N ASP A 26 7.20 14.97 -16.84
CA ASP A 26 6.09 14.18 -17.38
C ASP A 26 6.16 12.75 -16.83
N PRO A 27 5.11 12.24 -16.17
CA PRO A 27 5.15 10.92 -15.54
C PRO A 27 5.17 9.76 -16.54
N TRP A 28 4.73 9.99 -17.78
CA TRP A 28 4.65 8.97 -18.82
C TRP A 28 5.83 9.01 -19.78
N ILE A 29 6.34 10.22 -20.04
CA ILE A 29 7.44 10.45 -20.97
C ILE A 29 8.44 11.43 -20.30
N PRO A 30 9.20 10.97 -19.30
CA PRO A 30 10.15 11.84 -18.60
C PRO A 30 11.27 12.40 -19.48
N GLY A 31 11.56 11.73 -20.61
CA GLY A 31 12.62 12.10 -21.54
C GLY A 31 13.99 11.52 -21.18
N ASP A 32 14.80 11.26 -22.22
CA ASP A 32 16.16 10.74 -22.02
C ASP A 32 17.05 11.80 -21.36
N GLY A 33 17.84 11.38 -20.37
CA GLY A 33 18.76 12.25 -19.64
C GLY A 33 18.11 13.08 -18.54
N THR A 34 16.79 12.98 -18.32
CA THR A 34 16.12 13.65 -17.21
C THR A 34 16.58 13.08 -15.87
N LEU A 35 17.05 13.96 -14.98
CA LEU A 35 17.40 13.59 -13.61
C LEU A 35 16.13 13.39 -12.79
N ILE A 36 15.98 12.20 -12.21
CA ILE A 36 14.86 11.86 -11.35
C ILE A 36 15.30 11.75 -9.90
N VAL A 37 14.69 12.54 -9.03
CA VAL A 37 14.88 12.46 -7.58
C VAL A 37 14.08 11.29 -7.04
N ILE A 38 14.75 10.35 -6.38
CA ILE A 38 14.12 9.21 -5.71
C ILE A 38 13.98 9.54 -4.22
N PRO A 39 12.75 9.77 -3.70
CA PRO A 39 12.52 10.07 -2.30
C PRO A 39 12.64 8.79 -1.47
N SER A 40 13.84 8.47 -0.98
CA SER A 40 14.15 7.24 -0.25
C SER A 40 14.33 7.43 1.26
N ARG A 41 14.05 8.64 1.78
CA ARG A 41 14.13 8.96 3.22
C ARG A 41 12.75 9.30 3.74
N TYR A 42 12.37 8.66 4.86
CA TYR A 42 11.05 8.80 5.45
C TYR A 42 11.14 9.21 6.91
N VAL A 43 10.32 10.18 7.31
CA VAL A 43 10.01 10.41 8.72
C VAL A 43 8.94 9.40 9.13
N LEU A 44 9.18 8.65 10.20
CA LEU A 44 8.22 7.64 10.66
C LEU A 44 6.94 8.31 11.19
N PRO A 45 5.77 7.70 10.98
CA PRO A 45 4.53 8.18 11.59
C PRO A 45 4.61 8.17 13.12
N ASP A 46 3.90 9.11 13.75
CA ASP A 46 3.65 9.10 15.19
C ASP A 46 2.58 8.05 15.52
N ALA A 47 3.05 6.83 15.74
CA ALA A 47 2.25 5.65 16.02
C ALA A 47 3.10 4.60 16.75
N PRO A 48 2.48 3.60 17.42
CA PRO A 48 3.21 2.50 18.00
C PRO A 48 4.12 1.80 16.98
N ARG A 49 5.41 1.69 17.28
CA ARG A 49 6.40 1.04 16.40
C ARG A 49 6.38 -0.48 16.56
N THR A 50 5.20 -1.08 16.39
CA THR A 50 4.97 -2.53 16.48
C THR A 50 4.04 -2.98 15.38
N GLY A 51 4.30 -4.15 14.82
CA GLY A 51 3.48 -4.69 13.75
C GLY A 51 3.48 -3.77 12.52
N ILE A 52 2.32 -3.44 12.01
CA ILE A 52 2.14 -2.62 10.80
C ILE A 52 1.60 -1.24 11.18
N VAL A 53 2.20 -0.19 10.64
CA VAL A 53 1.66 1.17 10.62
C VAL A 53 1.35 1.54 9.19
N LEU A 54 0.11 1.89 8.90
CA LEU A 54 -0.35 2.33 7.58
C LEU A 54 -0.69 3.81 7.65
N ASN A 55 0.10 4.66 6.99
CA ASN A 55 -0.23 6.09 6.89
C ASN A 55 -0.92 6.39 5.55
N LEU A 56 -2.21 6.66 5.63
CA LEU A 56 -3.06 6.88 4.45
C LEU A 56 -2.70 8.18 3.70
N ALA A 57 -2.22 9.19 4.42
CA ALA A 57 -1.88 10.48 3.82
C ALA A 57 -0.71 10.38 2.84
N GLU A 58 0.28 9.55 3.14
CA GLU A 58 1.45 9.33 2.29
C GLU A 58 1.37 8.04 1.46
N MET A 59 0.29 7.26 1.63
CA MET A 59 0.09 5.97 0.94
C MET A 59 1.29 5.03 1.13
N ARG A 60 1.71 4.87 2.39
CA ARG A 60 2.87 4.05 2.74
C ARG A 60 2.59 3.20 3.97
N LEU A 61 3.08 1.96 3.89
CA LEU A 61 3.07 0.97 4.95
C LEU A 61 4.46 0.88 5.57
N TYR A 62 4.51 0.78 6.90
CA TYR A 62 5.72 0.52 7.69
C TYR A 62 5.49 -0.74 8.51
N TYR A 63 6.35 -1.73 8.36
CA TYR A 63 6.34 -2.95 9.16
C TYR A 63 7.54 -2.97 10.11
N PHE A 64 7.28 -3.23 11.37
CA PHE A 64 8.25 -3.31 12.46
C PHE A 64 8.37 -4.77 12.91
N PRO A 65 9.29 -5.57 12.33
CA PRO A 65 9.41 -6.99 12.60
C PRO A 65 10.07 -7.30 13.95
N ASP A 66 10.87 -6.36 14.46
CA ASP A 66 11.71 -6.61 15.62
C ASP A 66 10.98 -6.29 16.94
N PRO A 67 11.25 -7.06 18.02
CA PRO A 67 10.73 -6.77 19.35
C PRO A 67 11.07 -5.36 19.84
N LEU A 68 10.28 -4.83 20.78
CA LEU A 68 10.46 -3.48 21.30
C LEU A 68 11.79 -3.28 22.04
N ASP A 69 12.34 -4.33 22.62
CA ASP A 69 13.59 -4.37 23.37
C ASP A 69 14.81 -4.72 22.51
N ALA A 70 14.65 -4.92 21.23
CA ALA A 70 15.75 -5.19 20.33
C ALA A 70 16.74 -4.01 20.30
N PRO A 71 18.07 -4.26 20.35
CA PRO A 71 19.10 -3.20 20.42
C PRO A 71 19.15 -2.34 19.16
N ARG A 72 18.75 -2.91 18.02
CA ARG A 72 18.52 -2.19 16.75
C ARG A 72 17.18 -2.67 16.19
N ARG A 73 16.33 -1.73 15.85
CA ARG A 73 15.00 -2.02 15.31
C ARG A 73 14.96 -1.66 13.82
N ARG A 74 14.62 -2.63 13.03
CA ARG A 74 14.41 -2.44 11.60
C ARG A 74 13.00 -1.90 11.33
N VAL A 75 12.87 -1.18 10.25
CA VAL A 75 11.59 -0.87 9.64
C VAL A 75 11.65 -1.27 8.16
N ILE A 76 10.65 -2.01 7.72
CA ILE A 76 10.45 -2.36 6.32
C ILE A 76 9.31 -1.50 5.84
N THR A 77 9.47 -0.84 4.71
CA THR A 77 8.44 0.09 4.22
C THR A 77 8.13 -0.15 2.74
N HIS A 78 6.86 -0.03 2.40
CA HIS A 78 6.35 -0.24 1.05
C HIS A 78 5.37 0.87 0.66
N PRO A 79 5.40 1.36 -0.57
CA PRO A 79 4.32 2.16 -1.10
C PRO A 79 3.05 1.30 -1.22
N VAL A 80 1.90 1.91 -1.02
CA VAL A 80 0.61 1.22 -1.13
C VAL A 80 -0.39 2.11 -1.84
N SER A 81 -1.40 1.50 -2.47
CA SER A 81 -2.62 2.22 -2.83
C SER A 81 -3.68 2.01 -1.77
N VAL A 82 -4.45 3.05 -1.51
CA VAL A 82 -5.46 3.08 -0.45
C VAL A 82 -6.84 3.47 -1.01
N GLY A 83 -7.84 3.46 -0.17
CA GLY A 83 -9.20 3.84 -0.53
C GLY A 83 -9.30 5.24 -1.13
N GLN A 84 -10.08 5.36 -2.21
CA GLN A 84 -10.45 6.64 -2.80
C GLN A 84 -11.42 7.42 -1.92
N VAL A 85 -11.73 8.66 -2.30
CA VAL A 85 -12.72 9.48 -1.60
C VAL A 85 -14.08 8.76 -1.60
N GLY A 86 -14.73 8.67 -0.45
CA GLY A 86 -15.98 7.91 -0.26
C GLY A 86 -15.78 6.43 0.10
N TRP A 87 -14.59 5.87 -0.10
CA TRP A 87 -14.23 4.48 0.22
C TRP A 87 -12.99 4.40 1.11
N SER A 88 -12.99 5.14 2.20
CA SER A 88 -11.81 5.25 3.07
C SER A 88 -11.46 3.95 3.77
N THR A 89 -10.17 3.63 3.85
CA THR A 89 -9.65 2.65 4.81
C THR A 89 -9.88 3.19 6.22
N PRO A 90 -10.54 2.44 7.12
CA PRO A 90 -10.88 2.94 8.46
C PRO A 90 -9.65 3.25 9.30
N LEU A 91 -9.64 4.41 9.95
CA LEU A 91 -8.60 4.78 10.91
C LEU A 91 -8.73 3.99 12.22
N GLY A 92 -7.64 3.91 12.96
CA GLY A 92 -7.56 3.27 14.27
C GLY A 92 -6.72 1.99 14.26
N THR A 93 -6.93 1.16 15.27
CA THR A 93 -6.17 -0.08 15.44
C THR A 93 -7.02 -1.29 15.10
N THR A 94 -6.44 -2.20 14.36
CA THR A 94 -6.96 -3.53 14.03
C THR A 94 -5.82 -4.55 14.09
N LYS A 95 -6.04 -5.76 13.62
CA LYS A 95 -4.98 -6.79 13.51
C LYS A 95 -5.21 -7.67 12.29
N ILE A 96 -4.17 -8.39 11.89
CA ILE A 96 -4.25 -9.44 10.88
C ILE A 96 -4.87 -10.69 11.52
N ILE A 97 -6.00 -11.16 10.99
CA ILE A 97 -6.68 -12.36 11.51
C ILE A 97 -6.51 -13.58 10.61
N ALA A 98 -6.19 -13.38 9.34
CA ALA A 98 -5.97 -14.47 8.39
C ALA A 98 -4.98 -14.08 7.30
N LYS A 99 -4.32 -15.09 6.76
CA LYS A 99 -3.39 -15.00 5.64
C LYS A 99 -3.88 -15.99 4.58
N VAL A 100 -4.04 -15.52 3.35
CA VAL A 100 -4.58 -16.34 2.26
C VAL A 100 -3.64 -16.24 1.05
N GLU A 101 -3.17 -17.39 0.60
CA GLU A 101 -2.46 -17.55 -0.66
C GLU A 101 -3.45 -17.92 -1.75
N ASN A 102 -3.28 -17.35 -2.94
CA ASN A 102 -4.16 -17.55 -4.08
C ASN A 102 -5.65 -17.36 -3.74
N PRO A 103 -6.03 -16.18 -3.21
CA PRO A 103 -7.41 -15.94 -2.78
C PRO A 103 -8.37 -15.94 -3.96
N ALA A 104 -9.57 -16.47 -3.79
CA ALA A 104 -10.70 -16.12 -4.64
C ALA A 104 -11.25 -14.75 -4.20
N TRP A 105 -11.67 -13.92 -5.15
CA TRP A 105 -12.29 -12.63 -4.85
C TRP A 105 -13.80 -12.71 -4.97
N TYR A 106 -14.49 -12.33 -3.92
CA TYR A 106 -15.94 -12.18 -3.87
C TYR A 106 -16.27 -10.68 -3.82
N PRO A 107 -16.57 -10.04 -4.98
CA PRO A 107 -16.85 -8.61 -4.99
C PRO A 107 -18.03 -8.28 -4.07
N PRO A 108 -17.89 -7.30 -3.15
CA PRO A 108 -19.00 -6.81 -2.36
C PRO A 108 -20.19 -6.35 -3.23
N ALA A 109 -21.40 -6.43 -2.69
CA ALA A 109 -22.61 -6.04 -3.43
C ALA A 109 -22.54 -4.59 -3.94
N SER A 110 -21.98 -3.67 -3.14
CA SER A 110 -21.76 -2.27 -3.51
C SER A 110 -20.84 -2.13 -4.73
N ILE A 111 -19.74 -2.86 -4.78
CA ILE A 111 -18.80 -2.84 -5.92
C ILE A 111 -19.46 -3.46 -7.17
N ARG A 112 -20.27 -4.50 -7.00
CA ARG A 112 -20.99 -5.08 -8.14
C ARG A 112 -22.03 -4.13 -8.70
N ALA A 113 -22.78 -3.43 -7.83
CA ALA A 113 -23.76 -2.44 -8.24
C ALA A 113 -23.13 -1.25 -8.97
N GLU A 114 -21.97 -0.77 -8.50
CA GLU A 114 -21.19 0.27 -9.18
C GLU A 114 -20.73 -0.19 -10.56
N ALA A 115 -20.14 -1.38 -10.65
CA ALA A 115 -19.66 -1.95 -11.91
C ALA A 115 -20.80 -2.20 -12.91
N GLU A 116 -21.98 -2.60 -12.44
CA GLU A 116 -23.18 -2.77 -13.27
C GLU A 116 -23.67 -1.40 -13.81
N ALA A 117 -23.68 -0.37 -12.95
CA ALA A 117 -24.04 0.99 -13.37
C ALA A 117 -23.06 1.56 -14.43
N ASP A 118 -21.78 1.18 -14.35
CA ASP A 118 -20.75 1.57 -15.30
C ASP A 118 -20.73 0.69 -16.58
N GLY A 119 -21.68 -0.23 -16.74
CA GLY A 119 -21.79 -1.13 -17.90
C GLY A 119 -20.77 -2.26 -17.94
N ASN A 120 -20.06 -2.52 -16.82
CA ASN A 120 -19.05 -3.55 -16.70
C ASN A 120 -19.38 -4.52 -15.56
N PRO A 121 -20.45 -5.34 -15.65
CA PRO A 121 -20.94 -6.17 -14.57
C PRO A 121 -19.86 -7.17 -14.09
N LEU A 122 -19.68 -7.28 -12.79
CA LEU A 122 -18.75 -8.20 -12.17
C LEU A 122 -19.44 -9.53 -11.81
N PRO A 123 -18.73 -10.67 -11.95
CA PRO A 123 -19.22 -11.97 -11.50
C PRO A 123 -19.37 -12.01 -9.97
N MET A 124 -20.11 -12.98 -9.46
CA MET A 124 -20.24 -13.23 -8.02
C MET A 124 -18.91 -13.63 -7.36
N MET A 125 -18.01 -14.23 -8.15
CA MET A 125 -16.71 -14.68 -7.70
C MET A 125 -15.71 -14.65 -8.87
N VAL A 126 -14.51 -14.16 -8.60
CA VAL A 126 -13.35 -14.29 -9.48
C VAL A 126 -12.40 -15.32 -8.85
N PRO A 127 -12.07 -16.42 -9.52
CA PRO A 127 -11.17 -17.43 -8.99
C PRO A 127 -9.74 -16.89 -8.84
N ALA A 128 -8.91 -17.60 -8.10
CA ALA A 128 -7.48 -17.35 -8.07
C ALA A 128 -6.90 -17.42 -9.49
N GLY A 129 -5.98 -16.52 -9.80
CA GLY A 129 -5.35 -16.48 -11.12
C GLY A 129 -4.95 -15.08 -11.55
N PRO A 130 -4.44 -14.93 -12.79
CA PRO A 130 -3.87 -13.67 -13.28
C PRO A 130 -4.91 -12.54 -13.40
N ASP A 131 -6.19 -12.87 -13.54
CA ASP A 131 -7.27 -11.89 -13.65
C ASP A 131 -7.84 -11.47 -12.29
N ASN A 132 -7.37 -12.08 -11.20
CA ASN A 132 -7.88 -11.77 -9.87
C ASN A 132 -7.29 -10.44 -9.35
N PRO A 133 -8.13 -9.43 -9.03
CA PRO A 133 -7.64 -8.12 -8.56
C PRO A 133 -6.97 -8.14 -7.19
N LEU A 134 -7.12 -9.22 -6.40
CA LEU A 134 -6.41 -9.39 -5.13
C LEU A 134 -4.95 -9.85 -5.32
N GLY A 135 -4.58 -10.28 -6.52
CA GLY A 135 -3.27 -10.89 -6.78
C GLY A 135 -3.13 -12.24 -6.10
N THR A 136 -1.89 -12.59 -5.75
CA THR A 136 -1.54 -13.92 -5.25
C THR A 136 -1.64 -14.09 -3.73
N HIS A 137 -1.62 -13.00 -2.96
CA HIS A 137 -1.61 -13.05 -1.50
C HIS A 137 -2.49 -11.97 -0.89
N ALA A 138 -3.13 -12.29 0.23
CA ALA A 138 -3.93 -11.35 1.01
C ALA A 138 -3.75 -11.57 2.51
N LEU A 139 -3.77 -10.47 3.27
CA LEU A 139 -3.79 -10.40 4.73
C LEU A 139 -5.13 -9.77 5.15
N ALA A 140 -5.97 -10.51 5.86
CA ALA A 140 -7.28 -10.03 6.27
C ALA A 140 -7.22 -9.29 7.61
N PHE A 141 -7.87 -8.13 7.68
CA PHE A 141 -8.08 -7.40 8.93
C PHE A 141 -9.20 -8.03 9.76
N GLU A 142 -9.15 -7.86 11.09
CA GLU A 142 -10.26 -8.20 11.98
C GLU A 142 -11.55 -7.45 11.56
N LYS A 143 -11.42 -6.22 11.08
CA LYS A 143 -12.51 -5.48 10.48
C LYS A 143 -12.88 -6.10 9.13
N LYS A 144 -14.06 -6.72 9.07
CA LYS A 144 -14.54 -7.43 7.87
C LYS A 144 -14.55 -6.54 6.63
N GLY A 145 -14.16 -7.10 5.50
CA GLY A 145 -14.16 -6.43 4.20
C GLY A 145 -12.88 -5.65 3.88
N TYR A 146 -11.92 -5.58 4.80
CA TYR A 146 -10.65 -4.87 4.58
C TYR A 146 -9.48 -5.84 4.53
N LEU A 147 -8.62 -5.65 3.54
CA LEU A 147 -7.46 -6.49 3.25
C LEU A 147 -6.24 -5.63 2.94
N ILE A 148 -5.05 -6.17 3.22
CA ILE A 148 -3.83 -5.83 2.50
C ILE A 148 -3.62 -6.94 1.48
N HIS A 149 -3.49 -6.62 0.20
CA HIS A 149 -3.40 -7.62 -0.87
C HIS A 149 -2.53 -7.16 -2.03
N GLY A 150 -2.15 -8.09 -2.87
CA GLY A 150 -1.47 -7.80 -4.12
C GLY A 150 -2.36 -7.14 -5.16
N THR A 151 -1.95 -7.23 -6.40
CA THR A 151 -2.76 -6.73 -7.52
C THR A 151 -2.35 -7.42 -8.82
N ASN A 152 -3.29 -7.59 -9.73
CA ASN A 152 -3.03 -7.95 -11.11
C ASN A 152 -2.75 -6.73 -12.00
N LYS A 153 -2.94 -5.51 -11.46
CA LYS A 153 -2.70 -4.23 -12.15
C LYS A 153 -1.76 -3.35 -11.33
N PRO A 154 -0.44 -3.60 -11.37
CA PRO A 154 0.54 -2.88 -10.55
C PRO A 154 0.73 -1.40 -10.95
N TYR A 155 0.28 -1.03 -12.15
CA TYR A 155 0.29 0.35 -12.62
C TYR A 155 -0.68 1.20 -11.80
N GLY A 156 -0.21 2.30 -11.26
CA GLY A 156 -1.00 3.16 -10.38
C GLY A 156 -0.91 2.82 -8.90
N LEU A 157 0.08 2.03 -8.49
CA LEU A 157 0.37 1.87 -7.08
C LEU A 157 0.93 3.19 -6.50
N GLY A 158 0.58 3.51 -5.26
CA GLY A 158 0.85 4.81 -4.66
C GLY A 158 -0.18 5.87 -5.05
N MET A 159 -1.41 5.44 -5.35
CA MET A 159 -2.57 6.31 -5.65
C MET A 159 -3.78 5.94 -4.78
N ARG A 160 -4.77 6.84 -4.70
CA ARG A 160 -6.06 6.59 -4.05
C ARG A 160 -7.04 6.03 -5.06
N VAL A 161 -7.11 4.70 -5.17
CA VAL A 161 -7.85 4.01 -6.25
C VAL A 161 -8.62 2.78 -5.79
N SER A 162 -8.60 2.43 -4.51
CA SER A 162 -9.28 1.24 -4.02
C SER A 162 -10.63 1.56 -3.37
N HIS A 163 -11.42 0.53 -3.11
CA HIS A 163 -12.65 0.60 -2.31
C HIS A 163 -12.38 0.34 -0.83
N GLY A 164 -11.27 0.89 -0.30
CA GLY A 164 -10.89 0.81 1.11
C GLY A 164 -9.86 -0.26 1.46
N CYS A 165 -9.59 -1.22 0.59
CA CYS A 165 -8.49 -2.16 0.75
C CYS A 165 -7.14 -1.52 0.44
N VAL A 166 -6.08 -2.13 0.94
CA VAL A 166 -4.70 -1.69 0.74
C VAL A 166 -4.05 -2.56 -0.33
N ARG A 167 -3.65 -1.96 -1.46
CA ARG A 167 -2.96 -2.68 -2.55
C ARG A 167 -1.46 -2.50 -2.44
N MET A 168 -0.73 -3.57 -2.73
CA MET A 168 0.74 -3.62 -2.77
C MET A 168 1.22 -4.15 -4.11
N TYR A 169 2.48 -3.86 -4.46
CA TYR A 169 3.13 -4.55 -5.56
C TYR A 169 3.11 -6.07 -5.35
N PRO A 170 3.03 -6.88 -6.43
CA PRO A 170 2.98 -8.34 -6.32
C PRO A 170 4.16 -8.94 -5.52
N GLU A 171 5.35 -8.41 -5.71
CA GLU A 171 6.56 -8.81 -5.00
C GLU A 171 6.55 -8.41 -3.52
N ASP A 172 6.01 -7.23 -3.22
CA ASP A 172 5.97 -6.69 -1.85
C ASP A 172 4.97 -7.44 -0.98
N ILE A 173 3.79 -7.76 -1.50
CA ILE A 173 2.79 -8.52 -0.74
C ILE A 173 3.29 -9.93 -0.41
N VAL A 174 4.05 -10.58 -1.31
CA VAL A 174 4.66 -11.89 -1.04
C VAL A 174 5.64 -11.79 0.13
N SER A 175 6.54 -10.80 0.09
CA SER A 175 7.50 -10.54 1.17
C SER A 175 6.82 -10.23 2.51
N LEU A 176 5.81 -9.36 2.49
CA LEU A 176 5.05 -9.01 3.68
C LEU A 176 4.27 -10.22 4.23
N TYR A 177 3.63 -10.99 3.36
CA TYR A 177 2.92 -12.20 3.70
C TYR A 177 3.81 -13.21 4.43
N GLN A 178 5.03 -13.43 3.93
CA GLN A 178 5.97 -14.35 4.57
C GLN A 178 6.41 -13.86 5.95
N SER A 179 6.56 -12.55 6.13
CA SER A 179 7.15 -11.94 7.33
C SER A 179 6.15 -11.65 8.44
N VAL A 180 4.87 -11.41 8.12
CA VAL A 180 3.85 -10.95 9.07
C VAL A 180 3.08 -12.13 9.67
N PRO A 181 3.16 -12.36 11.00
CA PRO A 181 2.34 -13.36 11.68
C PRO A 181 0.85 -12.98 11.74
N VAL A 182 -0.01 -13.98 11.90
CA VAL A 182 -1.40 -13.75 12.34
C VAL A 182 -1.39 -13.12 13.74
N ASN A 183 -2.37 -12.28 14.03
CA ASN A 183 -2.49 -11.41 15.22
C ASN A 183 -1.52 -10.22 15.25
N THR A 184 -0.74 -9.98 14.20
CA THR A 184 0.05 -8.74 14.08
C THR A 184 -0.86 -7.51 14.16
N PRO A 185 -0.60 -6.54 15.06
CA PRO A 185 -1.37 -5.31 15.14
C PRO A 185 -1.16 -4.44 13.90
N VAL A 186 -2.21 -3.73 13.50
CA VAL A 186 -2.20 -2.78 12.38
C VAL A 186 -2.75 -1.45 12.88
N HIS A 187 -1.94 -0.41 12.81
CA HIS A 187 -2.30 0.96 13.16
C HIS A 187 -2.51 1.77 11.89
N VAL A 188 -3.74 2.16 11.63
CA VAL A 188 -4.10 2.97 10.46
C VAL A 188 -4.21 4.42 10.88
N VAL A 189 -3.34 5.27 10.35
CA VAL A 189 -3.26 6.70 10.66
C VAL A 189 -3.38 7.54 9.39
N ASN A 190 -3.65 8.82 9.54
CA ASN A 190 -3.71 9.79 8.44
C ASN A 190 -2.92 11.04 8.82
N GLN A 191 -1.61 10.99 8.67
CA GLN A 191 -0.68 12.03 9.08
C GLN A 191 -0.01 12.64 7.83
N PRO A 192 -0.58 13.72 7.27
CA PRO A 192 -0.03 14.39 6.09
C PRO A 192 1.25 15.18 6.40
N VAL A 193 1.45 15.58 7.66
CA VAL A 193 2.64 16.26 8.14
C VAL A 193 3.27 15.43 9.25
N LYS A 194 4.57 15.19 9.14
CA LYS A 194 5.37 14.46 10.13
C LYS A 194 6.65 15.22 10.37
N THR A 195 7.13 15.22 11.60
CA THR A 195 8.41 15.83 11.96
C THR A 195 9.29 14.81 12.67
N GLY A 196 10.57 14.90 12.44
CA GLY A 196 11.56 14.02 13.08
C GLY A 196 12.88 14.75 13.30
N TRP A 197 13.66 14.27 14.25
CA TRP A 197 14.99 14.79 14.56
C TRP A 197 16.03 13.74 14.23
N ARG A 198 17.10 14.19 13.59
CA ARG A 198 18.28 13.38 13.38
C ARG A 198 19.52 14.28 13.39
N ASP A 199 20.49 13.94 14.22
CA ASP A 199 21.79 14.64 14.30
C ASP A 199 21.63 16.17 14.48
N GLY A 200 20.66 16.61 15.29
CA GLY A 200 20.37 18.02 15.56
C GLY A 200 19.57 18.75 14.45
N VAL A 201 19.17 18.06 13.41
CA VAL A 201 18.38 18.61 12.31
C VAL A 201 16.93 18.12 12.38
N VAL A 202 15.99 19.04 12.15
CA VAL A 202 14.55 18.75 12.00
C VAL A 202 14.27 18.37 10.55
N TYR A 203 13.50 17.35 10.37
CA TYR A 203 13.02 16.88 9.07
C TYR A 203 11.50 16.92 9.04
#